data_68f67c9c0557d5a62fb6b83411a80d5e
#
_entry.id   68f67c9c0557d5a62fb6b83411a80d5e
#
_cell.length_a   1.000
_cell.length_b   1.000
_cell.length_c   1.000
_cell.angle_alpha   90.00
_cell.angle_beta   90.00
_cell.angle_gamma   90.00
#
_symmetry.space_group_name_H-M   'P 1'
#
loop_
_entity.id
_entity.type
_entity.pdbx_description
1 polymer ?
#
loop_
_entity_poly.entity_id
_entity_poly.type
_entity_poly.pdbx_seq_one_letter_code
_entity_poly.pdbx_strand_id
1 'polypeptide(L)'
;MFRRTKIVTTLGPATDRDDNLRRIIAAGANVVRLNFSHGAPEDHKKRADDTRAIAKELGVHVAVLGDLQGPKIRISTFKDNKKVQLALGQAYTLDGDLEKGEGDENQVGIDYKELPKDVSLGDILMLDDGRVQLRVEKVEGNKVHTVVTVAGPLSNNKGINKQGGGLSAAALTEKDKRDIITAAAIKVDYLAVSFPRSGADLNYARELAQEAGSNALIVSKVERAEAVVSDEAMDDVIIASDAVMVARGDLGVEIGDPALVAVQKKLISRSRQLNKPVITATQMMESMITSPMPTRAEVMDVANAVLDGTDAVMLSAETAAGDFPEETVKAMAEVCLGAESHPSVQVSKHRLDQQFTTIEETIALSTMYAANHLDGIKAIIALTESGATPQMMSRISSALPIFAMSRHEVTLAKMALYRGVQPVYFDSTAHAPEAVAQKALETLAAAGYLQSGDMAMMTKGDAMETVGGTNTSKVVVVA
;
A
#
# COMPACT_ATOMS: atom_id res chain seq x y z
N MET A 1 -1.15 -23.75 6.38
CA MET A 1 -2.27 -22.81 6.11
C MET A 1 -1.74 -21.71 5.21
N PHE A 2 -2.46 -21.32 4.15
CA PHE A 2 -2.06 -20.20 3.29
C PHE A 2 -2.36 -18.90 4.00
N ARG A 3 -1.37 -18.01 4.11
CA ARG A 3 -1.56 -16.65 4.59
C ARG A 3 -2.37 -15.85 3.56
N ARG A 4 -3.44 -15.22 4.00
CA ARG A 4 -4.34 -14.43 3.15
C ARG A 4 -3.88 -12.97 3.03
N THR A 5 -3.49 -12.35 4.15
CA THR A 5 -2.96 -10.98 4.19
C THR A 5 -1.59 -10.91 3.54
N LYS A 6 -1.40 -9.99 2.62
CA LYS A 6 -0.15 -9.81 1.89
C LYS A 6 0.85 -8.99 2.69
N ILE A 7 2.14 -9.11 2.35
CA ILE A 7 3.20 -8.30 2.96
C ILE A 7 3.87 -7.48 1.85
N VAL A 8 3.89 -6.17 2.06
CA VAL A 8 4.66 -5.21 1.27
C VAL A 8 5.96 -4.92 2.02
N THR A 9 7.11 -5.07 1.35
CA THR A 9 8.44 -4.82 1.94
C THR A 9 9.14 -3.71 1.18
N THR A 10 9.72 -2.74 1.89
CA THR A 10 10.51 -1.69 1.25
C THR A 10 11.94 -2.15 1.05
N LEU A 11 12.44 -1.98 -0.17
CA LEU A 11 13.83 -2.27 -0.51
C LEU A 11 14.74 -1.08 -0.20
N GLY A 12 15.96 -1.38 0.22
CA GLY A 12 16.96 -0.40 0.57
C GLY A 12 18.31 -1.06 0.89
N PRO A 13 19.25 -0.34 1.52
CA PRO A 13 20.58 -0.86 1.80
C PRO A 13 20.61 -2.19 2.57
N ALA A 14 19.63 -2.42 3.44
CA ALA A 14 19.56 -3.69 4.19
C ALA A 14 19.20 -4.88 3.30
N THR A 15 18.40 -4.67 2.24
CA THR A 15 18.04 -5.74 1.30
C THR A 15 19.08 -5.96 0.21
N ASP A 16 20.01 -5.01 0.01
CA ASP A 16 21.06 -5.10 -1.02
C ASP A 16 22.24 -6.00 -0.58
N ARG A 17 22.31 -6.38 0.70
CA ARG A 17 23.39 -7.17 1.30
C ARG A 17 22.93 -8.56 1.73
N ASP A 18 23.88 -9.47 1.93
CA ASP A 18 23.72 -10.76 2.61
C ASP A 18 22.59 -11.66 2.05
N ASP A 19 22.29 -11.55 0.75
CA ASP A 19 21.16 -12.23 0.09
C ASP A 19 19.79 -11.94 0.75
N ASN A 20 19.67 -10.83 1.46
CA ASN A 20 18.47 -10.49 2.21
C ASN A 20 17.23 -10.32 1.32
N LEU A 21 17.39 -9.82 0.08
CA LEU A 21 16.27 -9.75 -0.86
C LEU A 21 15.65 -11.13 -1.11
N ARG A 22 16.47 -12.14 -1.36
CA ARG A 22 16.00 -13.53 -1.52
C ARG A 22 15.34 -14.03 -0.24
N ARG A 23 15.93 -13.76 0.92
CA ARG A 23 15.42 -14.21 2.21
C ARG A 23 14.06 -13.62 2.54
N ILE A 24 13.84 -12.32 2.30
CA ILE A 24 12.52 -11.67 2.54
C ILE A 24 11.46 -12.18 1.58
N ILE A 25 11.80 -12.45 0.32
CA ILE A 25 10.86 -13.04 -0.64
C ILE A 25 10.50 -14.48 -0.22
N ALA A 26 11.48 -15.29 0.14
CA ALA A 26 11.25 -16.65 0.65
C ALA A 26 10.46 -16.66 1.97
N ALA A 27 10.64 -15.65 2.84
CA ALA A 27 9.87 -15.48 4.07
C ALA A 27 8.41 -15.02 3.82
N GLY A 28 8.07 -14.64 2.58
CA GLY A 28 6.70 -14.38 2.17
C GLY A 28 6.38 -12.93 1.81
N ALA A 29 7.36 -12.11 1.42
CA ALA A 29 7.09 -10.82 0.79
C ALA A 29 6.33 -11.03 -0.52
N ASN A 30 5.23 -10.32 -0.70
CA ASN A 30 4.36 -10.42 -1.88
C ASN A 30 4.50 -9.23 -2.81
N VAL A 31 4.88 -8.07 -2.28
CA VAL A 31 5.11 -6.83 -3.02
C VAL A 31 6.39 -6.20 -2.49
N VAL A 32 7.27 -5.76 -3.39
CA VAL A 32 8.42 -4.94 -3.04
C VAL A 32 8.16 -3.48 -3.38
N ARG A 33 8.48 -2.58 -2.46
CA ARG A 33 8.34 -1.15 -2.62
C ARG A 33 9.69 -0.51 -2.89
N LEU A 34 9.78 0.24 -3.98
CA LEU A 34 10.90 1.11 -4.35
C LEU A 34 10.55 2.54 -3.93
N ASN A 35 11.21 3.06 -2.91
CA ASN A 35 10.94 4.41 -2.42
C ASN A 35 11.77 5.44 -3.19
N PHE A 36 11.16 6.15 -4.13
CA PHE A 36 11.84 7.17 -4.96
C PHE A 36 12.25 8.43 -4.20
N SER A 37 11.95 8.54 -2.91
CA SER A 37 12.54 9.59 -2.07
C SER A 37 14.04 9.40 -1.85
N HIS A 38 14.58 8.21 -2.08
CA HIS A 38 15.96 7.82 -1.83
C HIS A 38 16.49 6.94 -2.96
N GLY A 39 17.80 6.99 -3.20
CA GLY A 39 18.46 6.17 -4.22
C GLY A 39 18.43 6.80 -5.61
N ALA A 40 19.21 6.22 -6.52
CA ALA A 40 19.28 6.62 -7.91
C ALA A 40 18.37 5.70 -8.79
N PRO A 41 17.98 6.14 -10.00
CA PRO A 41 17.21 5.32 -10.93
C PRO A 41 17.81 3.94 -11.18
N GLU A 42 19.15 3.86 -11.26
CA GLU A 42 19.90 2.62 -11.51
C GLU A 42 19.76 1.63 -10.34
N ASP A 43 19.76 2.14 -9.08
CA ASP A 43 19.56 1.31 -7.90
C ASP A 43 18.17 0.68 -7.90
N HIS A 44 17.15 1.48 -8.22
CA HIS A 44 15.76 1.02 -8.32
C HIS A 44 15.57 -0.01 -9.42
N LYS A 45 16.20 0.24 -10.58
CA LYS A 45 16.18 -0.71 -11.69
C LYS A 45 16.81 -2.05 -11.29
N LYS A 46 17.99 -2.01 -10.69
CA LYS A 46 18.67 -3.22 -10.21
C LYS A 46 17.82 -4.00 -9.23
N ARG A 47 17.26 -3.35 -8.20
CA ARG A 47 16.40 -4.00 -7.21
C ARG A 47 15.15 -4.63 -7.83
N ALA A 48 14.53 -3.97 -8.81
CA ALA A 48 13.38 -4.52 -9.53
C ALA A 48 13.77 -5.76 -10.36
N ASP A 49 14.89 -5.70 -11.09
CA ASP A 49 15.38 -6.81 -11.91
C ASP A 49 15.77 -8.01 -11.01
N ASP A 50 16.50 -7.78 -9.92
CA ASP A 50 16.86 -8.81 -8.94
C ASP A 50 15.61 -9.45 -8.31
N THR A 51 14.59 -8.64 -7.95
CA THR A 51 13.32 -9.15 -7.42
C THR A 51 12.66 -10.11 -8.39
N ARG A 52 12.56 -9.76 -9.68
CA ARG A 52 11.92 -10.61 -10.69
C ARG A 52 12.72 -11.89 -10.92
N ALA A 53 14.04 -11.79 -10.96
CA ALA A 53 14.91 -12.98 -11.11
C ALA A 53 14.72 -13.94 -9.93
N ILE A 54 14.79 -13.45 -8.70
CA ILE A 54 14.62 -14.25 -7.48
C ILE A 54 13.21 -14.84 -7.39
N ALA A 55 12.17 -14.05 -7.68
CA ALA A 55 10.79 -14.54 -7.68
C ALA A 55 10.60 -15.70 -8.65
N LYS A 56 11.16 -15.58 -9.86
CA LYS A 56 11.15 -16.65 -10.87
C LYS A 56 11.87 -17.92 -10.40
N GLU A 57 13.04 -17.78 -9.78
CA GLU A 57 13.79 -18.92 -9.24
C GLU A 57 13.04 -19.64 -8.10
N LEU A 58 12.36 -18.87 -7.26
CA LEU A 58 11.57 -19.40 -6.14
C LEU A 58 10.17 -19.89 -6.58
N GLY A 59 9.78 -19.68 -7.84
CA GLY A 59 8.47 -20.07 -8.36
C GLY A 59 7.31 -19.28 -7.74
N VAL A 60 7.54 -18.01 -7.35
CA VAL A 60 6.54 -17.13 -6.75
C VAL A 60 6.34 -15.87 -7.59
N HIS A 61 5.19 -15.21 -7.41
CA HIS A 61 4.89 -13.93 -8.06
C HIS A 61 4.99 -12.81 -7.04
N VAL A 62 5.83 -11.81 -7.35
CA VAL A 62 6.08 -10.63 -6.50
C VAL A 62 5.86 -9.38 -7.34
N ALA A 63 4.98 -8.49 -6.90
CA ALA A 63 4.76 -7.21 -7.55
C ALA A 63 5.84 -6.19 -7.17
N VAL A 64 6.09 -5.25 -8.07
CA VAL A 64 6.96 -4.10 -7.83
C VAL A 64 6.11 -2.83 -7.74
N LEU A 65 6.21 -2.12 -6.62
CA LEU A 65 5.52 -0.86 -6.34
C LEU A 65 6.55 0.27 -6.33
N GLY A 66 6.43 1.24 -7.25
CA GLY A 66 7.17 2.49 -7.21
C GLY A 66 6.43 3.51 -6.37
N ASP A 67 7.09 4.12 -5.39
CA ASP A 67 6.46 5.08 -4.48
C ASP A 67 7.07 6.46 -4.68
N LEU A 68 6.28 7.38 -5.23
CA LEU A 68 6.65 8.77 -5.51
C LEU A 68 6.86 9.55 -4.22
N GLN A 69 7.80 10.50 -4.24
CA GLN A 69 8.12 11.30 -3.06
C GLN A 69 6.98 12.24 -2.65
N GLY A 70 6.31 12.85 -3.64
CA GLY A 70 5.34 13.91 -3.42
C GLY A 70 5.95 15.22 -2.93
N PRO A 71 5.10 16.21 -2.62
CA PRO A 71 5.50 17.53 -2.18
C PRO A 71 5.85 17.52 -0.68
N LYS A 72 6.97 16.93 -0.31
CA LYS A 72 7.39 16.93 1.08
C LYS A 72 7.84 18.34 1.49
N ILE A 73 6.98 19.04 2.23
CA ILE A 73 7.23 20.37 2.76
C ILE A 73 8.18 20.25 3.94
N ARG A 74 9.28 21.04 3.94
CA ARG A 74 10.33 20.93 4.96
C ARG A 74 10.84 22.29 5.38
N ILE A 75 11.33 22.37 6.61
CA ILE A 75 12.26 23.43 7.00
C ILE A 75 13.60 23.22 6.31
N SER A 76 14.35 24.31 6.13
CA SER A 76 15.70 24.31 5.57
C SER A 76 16.74 23.84 6.61
N THR A 77 17.98 24.26 6.48
CA THR A 77 19.08 23.85 7.36
C THR A 77 19.51 24.95 8.32
N PHE A 78 20.04 24.53 9.45
CA PHE A 78 20.60 25.39 10.49
C PHE A 78 22.08 25.68 10.26
N LYS A 79 22.57 26.78 10.86
CA LYS A 79 24.01 27.13 10.90
C LYS A 79 24.83 25.97 11.45
N ASP A 80 25.94 25.68 10.79
CA ASP A 80 26.85 24.60 11.15
C ASP A 80 26.17 23.21 11.26
N ASN A 81 25.00 23.02 10.66
CA ASN A 81 24.18 21.81 10.77
C ASN A 81 23.83 21.44 12.23
N LYS A 82 23.81 22.40 13.14
CA LYS A 82 23.49 22.16 14.57
C LYS A 82 21.99 21.98 14.77
N LYS A 83 21.64 21.10 15.70
CA LYS A 83 20.27 21.02 16.22
C LYS A 83 20.02 22.22 17.13
N VAL A 84 18.83 22.82 17.04
CA VAL A 84 18.35 23.84 17.97
C VAL A 84 17.37 23.23 18.95
N GLN A 85 17.35 23.74 20.18
CA GLN A 85 16.38 23.35 21.20
C GLN A 85 15.34 24.46 21.34
N LEU A 86 14.10 24.19 20.97
CA LEU A 86 12.99 25.13 21.10
C LEU A 86 12.29 24.94 22.45
N ALA A 87 12.03 26.06 23.15
CA ALA A 87 11.36 26.08 24.44
C ALA A 87 9.88 26.42 24.31
N LEU A 88 9.05 25.91 25.24
CA LEU A 88 7.62 26.24 25.29
C LEU A 88 7.39 27.74 25.44
N GLY A 89 6.52 28.31 24.62
CA GLY A 89 6.20 29.74 24.60
C GLY A 89 7.23 30.62 23.88
N GLN A 90 8.30 30.04 23.35
CA GLN A 90 9.31 30.77 22.57
C GLN A 90 8.70 31.26 21.26
N ALA A 91 9.00 32.52 20.89
CA ALA A 91 8.72 33.02 19.55
C ALA A 91 9.68 32.39 18.54
N TYR A 92 9.15 31.91 17.41
CA TYR A 92 9.93 31.28 16.35
C TYR A 92 9.39 31.66 14.98
N THR A 93 10.29 31.96 14.02
CA THR A 93 9.87 32.42 12.69
C THR A 93 10.24 31.39 11.63
N LEU A 94 9.27 31.02 10.79
CA LEU A 94 9.49 30.31 9.54
C LEU A 94 9.58 31.35 8.42
N ASP A 95 10.74 31.44 7.77
CA ASP A 95 11.06 32.53 6.83
C ASP A 95 11.28 31.99 5.42
N GLY A 96 10.39 32.37 4.49
CA GLY A 96 10.49 31.99 3.08
C GLY A 96 11.71 32.56 2.36
N ASP A 97 12.30 33.64 2.87
CA ASP A 97 13.42 34.32 2.22
C ASP A 97 14.78 33.99 2.87
N LEU A 98 14.79 33.26 4.00
CA LEU A 98 16.03 32.94 4.69
C LEU A 98 16.89 31.97 3.87
N GLU A 99 18.15 32.31 3.69
CA GLU A 99 19.13 31.49 2.98
C GLU A 99 19.33 30.13 3.67
N LYS A 100 19.63 29.12 2.86
CA LYS A 100 19.96 27.81 3.36
C LYS A 100 21.20 27.81 4.25
N GLY A 101 21.12 27.22 5.44
CA GLY A 101 22.22 27.21 6.41
C GLY A 101 22.24 28.43 7.35
N GLU A 102 21.26 29.33 7.26
CA GLU A 102 21.18 30.53 8.12
C GLU A 102 20.18 30.37 9.28
N GLY A 103 19.56 29.19 9.44
CA GLY A 103 18.64 28.89 10.55
C GLY A 103 19.35 28.89 11.91
N ASP A 104 18.67 29.35 12.95
CA ASP A 104 19.14 29.43 14.32
C ASP A 104 18.00 29.16 15.32
N GLU A 105 18.17 29.48 16.60
CA GLU A 105 17.18 29.32 17.65
C GLU A 105 15.97 30.27 17.55
N ASN A 106 15.98 31.25 16.65
CA ASN A 106 14.91 32.24 16.49
C ASN A 106 14.14 32.06 15.18
N GLN A 107 14.78 31.50 14.15
CA GLN A 107 14.20 31.37 12.83
C GLN A 107 14.81 30.23 12.01
N VAL A 108 14.06 29.74 11.02
CA VAL A 108 14.57 28.80 10.01
C VAL A 108 13.91 29.06 8.67
N GLY A 109 14.67 28.81 7.60
CA GLY A 109 14.15 28.86 6.24
C GLY A 109 13.15 27.73 5.95
N ILE A 110 12.30 27.92 4.95
CA ILE A 110 11.36 26.93 4.45
C ILE A 110 11.54 26.70 2.96
N ASP A 111 11.45 25.46 2.52
CA ASP A 111 11.56 25.12 1.10
C ASP A 111 10.27 25.47 0.33
N TYR A 112 9.12 25.38 0.99
CA TYR A 112 7.79 25.66 0.43
C TYR A 112 7.43 27.15 0.60
N LYS A 113 7.64 27.93 -0.45
CA LYS A 113 7.48 29.40 -0.44
C LYS A 113 6.02 29.87 -0.36
N GLU A 114 5.06 28.98 -0.64
CA GLU A 114 3.64 29.31 -0.54
C GLU A 114 3.08 29.15 0.88
N LEU A 115 3.85 28.56 1.82
CA LEU A 115 3.39 28.37 3.21
C LEU A 115 2.75 29.63 3.84
N PRO A 116 3.33 30.85 3.69
CA PRO A 116 2.73 32.06 4.24
C PRO A 116 1.32 32.37 3.70
N LYS A 117 0.97 31.88 2.49
CA LYS A 117 -0.35 32.07 1.89
C LYS A 117 -1.35 31.02 2.35
N ASP A 118 -0.86 29.85 2.77
CA ASP A 118 -1.68 28.69 3.17
C ASP A 118 -2.02 28.68 4.66
N VAL A 119 -1.42 29.56 5.45
CA VAL A 119 -1.62 29.58 6.90
C VAL A 119 -2.30 30.87 7.38
N SER A 120 -3.04 30.74 8.46
CA SER A 120 -3.79 31.82 9.11
C SER A 120 -3.46 31.88 10.59
N LEU A 121 -3.82 33.00 11.23
CA LEU A 121 -3.72 33.17 12.69
C LEU A 121 -4.40 32.00 13.42
N GLY A 122 -3.67 31.39 14.34
CA GLY A 122 -4.17 30.29 15.18
C GLY A 122 -3.91 28.90 14.59
N ASP A 123 -3.51 28.77 13.33
CA ASP A 123 -3.15 27.48 12.73
C ASP A 123 -1.98 26.83 13.50
N ILE A 124 -2.03 25.50 13.61
CA ILE A 124 -0.95 24.71 14.21
C ILE A 124 -0.12 24.07 13.12
N LEU A 125 1.18 24.36 13.12
CA LEU A 125 2.16 23.72 12.27
C LEU A 125 2.92 22.66 13.07
N MET A 126 3.00 21.47 12.53
CA MET A 126 3.60 20.31 13.17
C MET A 126 4.92 19.98 12.47
N LEU A 127 6.02 20.08 13.20
CA LEU A 127 7.37 19.84 12.69
C LEU A 127 7.90 18.51 13.25
N ASP A 128 8.75 17.83 12.47
CA ASP A 128 9.36 16.55 12.86
C ASP A 128 8.30 15.54 13.33
N ASP A 129 7.29 15.29 12.49
CA ASP A 129 6.18 14.37 12.75
C ASP A 129 5.40 14.73 14.04
N GLY A 130 5.23 16.02 14.29
CA GLY A 130 4.48 16.54 15.45
C GLY A 130 5.26 16.63 16.78
N ARG A 131 6.55 16.26 16.77
CA ARG A 131 7.41 16.36 17.97
C ARG A 131 7.66 17.79 18.42
N VAL A 132 7.59 18.74 17.50
CA VAL A 132 7.59 20.18 17.77
C VAL A 132 6.34 20.77 17.14
N GLN A 133 5.61 21.62 17.89
CA GLN A 133 4.42 22.27 17.36
C GLN A 133 4.53 23.79 17.53
N LEU A 134 4.11 24.48 16.47
CA LEU A 134 4.14 25.94 16.38
C LEU A 134 2.72 26.45 16.11
N ARG A 135 2.22 27.39 16.90
CA ARG A 135 0.99 28.11 16.58
C ARG A 135 1.31 29.39 15.85
N VAL A 136 0.64 29.63 14.72
CA VAL A 136 0.76 30.85 13.94
C VAL A 136 0.17 32.03 14.68
N GLU A 137 0.99 33.07 14.92
CA GLU A 137 0.57 34.32 15.57
C GLU A 137 0.37 35.45 14.55
N LYS A 138 1.15 35.45 13.45
CA LYS A 138 1.08 36.49 12.43
C LYS A 138 1.76 36.02 11.15
N VAL A 139 1.24 36.44 9.99
CA VAL A 139 1.93 36.32 8.72
C VAL A 139 2.30 37.73 8.23
N GLU A 140 3.56 37.91 7.82
CA GLU A 140 4.08 39.18 7.36
C GLU A 140 5.02 38.98 6.16
N GLY A 141 4.52 39.29 4.97
CA GLY A 141 5.23 38.98 3.73
C GLY A 141 5.49 37.50 3.60
N ASN A 142 6.74 37.08 3.47
CA ASN A 142 7.18 35.69 3.37
C ASN A 142 7.55 35.07 4.72
N LYS A 143 7.17 35.72 5.83
CA LYS A 143 7.46 35.24 7.20
C LYS A 143 6.20 34.79 7.90
N VAL A 144 6.27 33.62 8.53
CA VAL A 144 5.25 33.10 9.43
C VAL A 144 5.82 33.18 10.85
N HIS A 145 5.30 34.14 11.63
CA HIS A 145 5.64 34.31 13.04
C HIS A 145 4.81 33.38 13.89
N THR A 146 5.44 32.58 14.71
CA THR A 146 4.80 31.55 15.51
C THR A 146 5.25 31.59 16.96
N VAL A 147 4.50 30.88 17.81
CA VAL A 147 4.89 30.54 19.18
C VAL A 147 4.96 29.03 19.34
N VAL A 148 5.98 28.56 20.03
CA VAL A 148 6.18 27.12 20.29
C VAL A 148 5.13 26.63 21.30
N THR A 149 4.29 25.69 20.90
CA THR A 149 3.25 25.07 21.75
C THR A 149 3.64 23.67 22.24
N VAL A 150 4.53 22.98 21.52
CA VAL A 150 5.19 21.75 21.99
C VAL A 150 6.69 21.91 21.77
N ALA A 151 7.44 21.91 22.87
CA ALA A 151 8.88 22.11 22.90
C ALA A 151 9.64 20.84 22.48
N GLY A 152 10.81 21.03 21.88
CA GLY A 152 11.65 19.89 21.51
C GLY A 152 12.88 20.27 20.67
N PRO A 153 13.74 19.30 20.38
CA PRO A 153 14.86 19.49 19.48
C PRO A 153 14.39 19.57 18.03
N LEU A 154 14.94 20.48 17.26
CA LEU A 154 14.68 20.63 15.83
C LEU A 154 15.98 20.55 15.05
N SER A 155 16.04 19.69 14.02
CA SER A 155 17.21 19.51 13.16
C SER A 155 16.87 19.81 11.70
N ASN A 156 17.89 19.77 10.84
CA ASN A 156 17.77 20.09 9.42
C ASN A 156 16.70 19.27 8.68
N ASN A 157 16.06 19.89 7.71
CA ASN A 157 15.18 19.27 6.71
C ASN A 157 13.99 18.50 7.31
N LYS A 158 13.51 18.88 8.49
CA LYS A 158 12.33 18.27 9.11
C LYS A 158 11.06 18.65 8.39
N GLY A 159 10.13 17.70 8.30
CA GLY A 159 8.82 17.91 7.68
C GLY A 159 8.01 18.99 8.38
N ILE A 160 7.15 19.67 7.63
CA ILE A 160 6.12 20.58 8.12
C ILE A 160 4.78 20.04 7.65
N ASN A 161 3.89 19.77 8.58
CA ASN A 161 2.48 19.49 8.32
C ASN A 161 1.63 20.58 8.97
N LYS A 162 0.42 20.80 8.45
CA LYS A 162 -0.56 21.68 9.05
C LYS A 162 -1.68 20.83 9.66
N GLN A 163 -1.98 21.03 10.92
CA GLN A 163 -3.10 20.34 11.56
C GLN A 163 -4.41 20.68 10.85
N GLY A 164 -5.17 19.65 10.46
CA GLY A 164 -6.40 19.81 9.70
C GLY A 164 -6.22 20.00 8.19
N GLY A 165 -4.98 19.97 7.69
CA GLY A 165 -4.67 20.10 6.26
C GLY A 165 -4.71 21.54 5.72
N GLY A 166 -4.91 21.69 4.41
CA GLY A 166 -5.08 22.98 3.74
C GLY A 166 -3.79 23.57 3.15
N LEU A 167 -2.72 22.78 3.01
CA LEU A 167 -1.54 23.21 2.25
C LEU A 167 -1.79 23.00 0.75
N SER A 168 -1.56 24.03 -0.07
CA SER A 168 -1.90 24.05 -1.49
C SER A 168 -0.89 23.38 -2.41
N ALA A 169 0.19 22.82 -1.86
CA ALA A 169 1.23 22.16 -2.65
C ALA A 169 0.65 21.07 -3.57
N ALA A 170 1.03 21.11 -4.86
CA ALA A 170 0.60 20.13 -5.83
C ALA A 170 1.11 18.74 -5.47
N ALA A 171 0.27 17.71 -5.63
CA ALA A 171 0.62 16.33 -5.29
C ALA A 171 1.80 15.78 -6.10
N LEU A 172 1.99 16.23 -7.35
CA LEU A 172 3.08 15.81 -8.22
C LEU A 172 4.09 16.95 -8.44
N THR A 173 5.30 16.75 -7.96
CA THR A 173 6.44 17.65 -8.19
C THR A 173 7.12 17.36 -9.53
N GLU A 174 8.01 18.25 -9.97
CA GLU A 174 8.84 18.00 -11.16
C GLU A 174 9.76 16.78 -10.98
N LYS A 175 10.14 16.45 -9.74
CA LYS A 175 10.86 15.21 -9.43
C LYS A 175 9.95 14.01 -9.67
N ASP A 176 8.71 14.04 -9.18
CA ASP A 176 7.77 12.93 -9.33
C ASP A 176 7.48 12.65 -10.81
N LYS A 177 7.36 13.68 -11.65
CA LYS A 177 7.19 13.51 -13.09
C LYS A 177 8.38 12.79 -13.75
N ARG A 178 9.61 13.07 -13.32
CA ARG A 178 10.80 12.31 -13.75
C ARG A 178 10.82 10.90 -13.21
N ASP A 179 10.40 10.71 -11.97
CA ASP A 179 10.33 9.40 -11.33
C ASP A 179 9.26 8.51 -11.98
N ILE A 180 8.17 9.08 -12.50
CA ILE A 180 7.16 8.36 -13.31
C ILE A 180 7.80 7.77 -14.57
N ILE A 181 8.66 8.53 -15.26
CA ILE A 181 9.39 8.02 -16.42
C ILE A 181 10.33 6.87 -16.01
N THR A 182 11.01 7.00 -14.88
CA THR A 182 11.85 5.94 -14.31
C THR A 182 10.99 4.71 -13.96
N ALA A 183 9.84 4.89 -13.32
CA ALA A 183 8.92 3.82 -12.96
C ALA A 183 8.41 3.07 -14.21
N ALA A 184 8.11 3.80 -15.29
CA ALA A 184 7.74 3.22 -16.59
C ALA A 184 8.87 2.38 -17.18
N ALA A 185 10.11 2.89 -17.17
CA ALA A 185 11.29 2.16 -17.66
C ALA A 185 11.59 0.90 -16.85
N ILE A 186 11.36 0.91 -15.55
CA ILE A 186 11.49 -0.23 -14.64
C ILE A 186 10.32 -1.22 -14.80
N LYS A 187 9.22 -0.79 -15.41
CA LYS A 187 7.95 -1.54 -15.54
C LYS A 187 7.37 -1.93 -14.17
N VAL A 188 7.19 -0.95 -13.30
CA VAL A 188 6.53 -1.19 -12.02
C VAL A 188 5.08 -1.65 -12.24
N ASP A 189 4.57 -2.52 -11.36
CA ASP A 189 3.19 -3.01 -11.41
C ASP A 189 2.21 -2.02 -10.78
N TYR A 190 2.68 -1.31 -9.76
CA TYR A 190 1.95 -0.29 -9.02
C TYR A 190 2.77 0.99 -8.91
N LEU A 191 2.08 2.14 -8.97
CA LEU A 191 2.66 3.46 -8.76
C LEU A 191 1.91 4.17 -7.64
N ALA A 192 2.56 4.38 -6.50
CA ALA A 192 1.97 5.07 -5.36
C ALA A 192 2.20 6.58 -5.46
N VAL A 193 1.13 7.33 -5.30
CA VAL A 193 1.09 8.79 -5.34
C VAL A 193 0.99 9.31 -3.91
N SER A 194 1.99 10.08 -3.48
CA SER A 194 2.05 10.68 -2.15
C SER A 194 1.26 11.99 -2.09
N PHE A 195 0.60 12.21 -0.98
CA PHE A 195 -0.17 13.41 -0.66
C PHE A 195 -1.25 13.82 -1.69
N PRO A 196 -2.02 12.90 -2.29
CA PRO A 196 -3.11 13.31 -3.15
C PRO A 196 -4.19 14.02 -2.32
N ARG A 197 -4.74 15.11 -2.85
CA ARG A 197 -5.82 15.89 -2.21
C ARG A 197 -7.20 15.41 -2.67
N SER A 198 -7.24 14.86 -3.89
CA SER A 198 -8.48 14.42 -4.55
C SER A 198 -8.20 13.36 -5.61
N GLY A 199 -9.24 12.78 -6.15
CA GLY A 199 -9.15 11.85 -7.28
C GLY A 199 -8.54 12.47 -8.54
N ALA A 200 -8.64 13.79 -8.72
CA ALA A 200 -8.03 14.48 -9.86
C ALA A 200 -6.50 14.36 -9.86
N ASP A 201 -5.84 14.46 -8.69
CA ASP A 201 -4.39 14.28 -8.58
C ASP A 201 -3.96 12.87 -9.00
N LEU A 202 -4.77 11.85 -8.67
CA LEU A 202 -4.52 10.45 -9.02
C LEU A 202 -4.73 10.17 -10.52
N ASN A 203 -5.76 10.75 -11.10
CA ASN A 203 -6.02 10.66 -12.53
C ASN A 203 -4.91 11.34 -13.33
N TYR A 204 -4.42 12.50 -12.88
CA TYR A 204 -3.27 13.16 -13.50
C TYR A 204 -1.99 12.30 -13.43
N ALA A 205 -1.73 11.64 -12.30
CA ALA A 205 -0.61 10.70 -12.20
C ALA A 205 -0.75 9.52 -13.18
N ARG A 206 -1.98 9.02 -13.36
CA ARG A 206 -2.30 7.96 -14.32
C ARG A 206 -2.03 8.41 -15.76
N GLU A 207 -2.45 9.62 -16.13
CA GLU A 207 -2.20 10.21 -17.45
C GLU A 207 -0.70 10.29 -17.74
N LEU A 208 0.08 10.85 -16.80
CA LEU A 208 1.54 10.93 -16.95
C LEU A 208 2.21 9.55 -17.05
N ALA A 209 1.72 8.56 -16.31
CA ALA A 209 2.24 7.19 -16.39
C ALA A 209 1.93 6.58 -17.77
N GLN A 210 0.73 6.78 -18.31
CA GLN A 210 0.33 6.32 -19.64
C GLN A 210 1.14 7.02 -20.75
N GLU A 211 1.34 8.33 -20.65
CA GLU A 211 2.21 9.08 -21.56
C GLU A 211 3.65 8.56 -21.56
N ALA A 212 4.15 8.12 -20.42
CA ALA A 212 5.46 7.46 -20.27
C ALA A 212 5.46 5.99 -20.75
N GLY A 213 4.33 5.46 -21.25
CA GLY A 213 4.19 4.08 -21.74
C GLY A 213 3.97 3.04 -20.63
N SER A 214 3.55 3.45 -19.43
CA SER A 214 3.27 2.55 -18.30
C SER A 214 1.78 2.28 -18.14
N ASN A 215 1.44 1.01 -17.84
CA ASN A 215 0.12 0.58 -17.41
C ASN A 215 0.09 0.21 -15.91
N ALA A 216 0.97 0.82 -15.11
CA ALA A 216 0.99 0.61 -13.68
C ALA A 216 -0.33 1.02 -13.03
N LEU A 217 -0.77 0.26 -12.05
CA LEU A 217 -1.96 0.56 -11.27
C LEU A 217 -1.65 1.66 -10.24
N ILE A 218 -2.53 2.64 -10.12
CA ILE A 218 -2.33 3.79 -9.23
C ILE A 218 -2.75 3.44 -7.80
N VAL A 219 -1.83 3.65 -6.85
CA VAL A 219 -2.09 3.52 -5.41
C VAL A 219 -2.17 4.93 -4.81
N SER A 220 -3.30 5.28 -4.21
CA SER A 220 -3.36 6.53 -3.43
C SER A 220 -2.75 6.31 -2.05
N LYS A 221 -1.81 7.15 -1.66
CA LYS A 221 -1.37 7.23 -0.27
C LYS A 221 -2.23 8.27 0.44
N VAL A 222 -3.13 7.79 1.30
CA VAL A 222 -4.01 8.66 2.08
C VAL A 222 -3.19 9.20 3.26
N GLU A 223 -2.71 10.43 3.10
CA GLU A 223 -1.77 11.12 3.99
C GLU A 223 -2.30 12.48 4.45
N ARG A 224 -3.37 12.99 3.81
CA ARG A 224 -3.91 14.34 4.04
C ARG A 224 -5.28 14.32 4.67
N ALA A 225 -5.54 15.31 5.51
CA ALA A 225 -6.84 15.51 6.16
C ALA A 225 -7.96 15.72 5.14
N GLU A 226 -7.68 16.42 4.02
CA GLU A 226 -8.65 16.69 2.96
C GLU A 226 -9.22 15.43 2.32
N ALA A 227 -8.41 14.39 2.19
CA ALA A 227 -8.84 13.10 1.61
C ALA A 227 -9.81 12.31 2.51
N VAL A 228 -9.96 12.70 3.78
CA VAL A 228 -10.78 11.99 4.78
C VAL A 228 -11.77 12.88 5.51
N VAL A 229 -11.91 14.14 5.11
CA VAL A 229 -12.77 15.14 5.76
C VAL A 229 -14.26 14.81 5.64
N SER A 230 -14.67 14.10 4.60
CA SER A 230 -16.04 13.61 4.39
C SER A 230 -16.05 12.27 3.67
N ASP A 231 -17.23 11.64 3.61
CA ASP A 231 -17.40 10.38 2.87
C ASP A 231 -17.21 10.57 1.37
N GLU A 232 -17.65 11.69 0.84
CA GLU A 232 -17.53 12.05 -0.58
C GLU A 232 -16.07 12.26 -0.97
N ALA A 233 -15.28 12.95 -0.13
CA ALA A 233 -13.85 13.15 -0.37
C ALA A 233 -13.08 11.83 -0.31
N MET A 234 -13.43 10.97 0.64
CA MET A 234 -12.84 9.63 0.75
C MET A 234 -13.17 8.77 -0.46
N ASP A 235 -14.43 8.77 -0.89
CA ASP A 235 -14.90 8.02 -2.06
C ASP A 235 -14.23 8.50 -3.34
N ASP A 236 -14.08 9.82 -3.54
CA ASP A 236 -13.42 10.40 -4.71
C ASP A 236 -11.99 9.86 -4.86
N VAL A 237 -11.22 9.86 -3.78
CA VAL A 237 -9.85 9.31 -3.76
C VAL A 237 -9.86 7.80 -3.99
N ILE A 238 -10.73 7.04 -3.33
CA ILE A 238 -10.79 5.58 -3.47
C ILE A 238 -11.20 5.18 -4.88
N ILE A 239 -12.21 5.83 -5.46
CA ILE A 239 -12.72 5.51 -6.81
C ILE A 239 -11.64 5.76 -7.87
N ALA A 240 -10.92 6.88 -7.77
CA ALA A 240 -9.84 7.22 -8.69
C ALA A 240 -8.60 6.29 -8.57
N SER A 241 -8.48 5.55 -7.48
CA SER A 241 -7.38 4.61 -7.22
C SER A 241 -7.64 3.23 -7.79
N ASP A 242 -6.57 2.45 -8.00
CA ASP A 242 -6.62 1.00 -8.23
C ASP A 242 -6.37 0.23 -6.92
N ALA A 243 -5.63 0.83 -6.00
CA ALA A 243 -5.47 0.38 -4.61
C ALA A 243 -5.29 1.60 -3.68
N VAL A 244 -5.51 1.41 -2.40
CA VAL A 244 -5.42 2.47 -1.38
C VAL A 244 -4.35 2.10 -0.35
N MET A 245 -3.54 3.07 0.07
CA MET A 245 -2.60 2.92 1.17
C MET A 245 -2.98 3.87 2.30
N VAL A 246 -3.30 3.31 3.46
CA VAL A 246 -3.48 4.07 4.70
C VAL A 246 -2.08 4.36 5.27
N ALA A 247 -1.56 5.54 4.96
CA ALA A 247 -0.22 5.98 5.36
C ALA A 247 -0.31 6.70 6.72
N ARG A 248 -0.33 5.90 7.78
CA ARG A 248 -0.70 6.32 9.14
C ARG A 248 0.22 7.39 9.72
N GLY A 249 1.50 7.37 9.37
CA GLY A 249 2.47 8.35 9.86
C GLY A 249 2.06 9.79 9.55
N ASP A 250 1.99 10.13 8.27
CA ASP A 250 1.64 11.50 7.84
C ASP A 250 0.16 11.83 8.10
N LEU A 251 -0.76 10.88 7.87
CA LEU A 251 -2.19 11.09 8.14
C LEU A 251 -2.44 11.36 9.63
N GLY A 252 -1.81 10.60 10.52
CA GLY A 252 -1.95 10.78 11.97
C GLY A 252 -1.45 12.13 12.46
N VAL A 253 -0.39 12.67 11.82
CA VAL A 253 0.08 14.02 12.10
C VAL A 253 -1.00 15.06 11.76
N GLU A 254 -1.69 14.94 10.62
CA GLU A 254 -2.66 15.95 10.19
C GLU A 254 -4.02 15.87 10.93
N ILE A 255 -4.53 14.65 11.18
CA ILE A 255 -5.86 14.48 11.82
C ILE A 255 -5.81 14.19 13.32
N GLY A 256 -4.63 13.89 13.84
CA GLY A 256 -4.39 13.47 15.22
C GLY A 256 -4.59 11.96 15.43
N ASP A 257 -3.72 11.35 16.25
CA ASP A 257 -3.72 9.91 16.54
C ASP A 257 -5.07 9.35 17.02
N PRO A 258 -5.84 10.06 17.89
CA PRO A 258 -7.15 9.55 18.34
C PRO A 258 -8.15 9.35 17.18
N ALA A 259 -8.13 10.23 16.17
CA ALA A 259 -9.02 10.12 15.02
C ALA A 259 -8.55 9.06 14.01
N LEU A 260 -7.23 8.82 13.94
CA LEU A 260 -6.61 7.91 12.98
C LEU A 260 -7.19 6.49 13.05
N VAL A 261 -7.47 5.97 14.25
CA VAL A 261 -7.99 4.61 14.44
C VAL A 261 -9.33 4.41 13.74
N ALA A 262 -10.26 5.36 13.92
CA ALA A 262 -11.58 5.29 13.27
C ALA A 262 -11.46 5.47 11.75
N VAL A 263 -10.60 6.39 11.29
CA VAL A 263 -10.37 6.66 9.87
C VAL A 263 -9.74 5.46 9.18
N GLN A 264 -8.75 4.78 9.79
CA GLN A 264 -8.18 3.54 9.26
C GLN A 264 -9.25 2.48 9.00
N LYS A 265 -10.09 2.20 10.02
CA LYS A 265 -11.16 1.20 9.89
C LYS A 265 -12.16 1.57 8.79
N LYS A 266 -12.50 2.85 8.68
CA LYS A 266 -13.41 3.36 7.65
C LYS A 266 -12.80 3.23 6.25
N LEU A 267 -11.54 3.63 6.06
CA LEU A 267 -10.82 3.48 4.80
C LEU A 267 -10.74 2.02 4.35
N ILE A 268 -10.39 1.09 5.25
CA ILE A 268 -10.34 -0.34 4.95
C ILE A 268 -11.72 -0.85 4.52
N SER A 269 -12.76 -0.56 5.30
CA SER A 269 -14.12 -0.98 5.01
C SER A 269 -14.63 -0.41 3.69
N ARG A 270 -14.43 0.89 3.47
CA ARG A 270 -14.92 1.58 2.29
C ARG A 270 -14.18 1.16 1.02
N SER A 271 -12.86 0.98 1.08
CA SER A 271 -12.07 0.44 -0.04
C SER A 271 -12.57 -0.94 -0.46
N ARG A 272 -12.87 -1.82 0.50
CA ARG A 272 -13.45 -3.14 0.21
C ARG A 272 -14.82 -3.04 -0.46
N GLN A 273 -15.68 -2.11 0.00
CA GLN A 273 -17.00 -1.87 -0.61
C GLN A 273 -16.89 -1.40 -2.07
N LEU A 274 -15.87 -0.62 -2.38
CA LEU A 274 -15.59 -0.07 -3.70
C LEU A 274 -14.65 -0.95 -4.56
N ASN A 275 -14.48 -2.21 -4.19
CA ASN A 275 -13.64 -3.21 -4.90
C ASN A 275 -12.15 -2.84 -4.99
N LYS A 276 -11.62 -2.04 -4.07
CA LYS A 276 -10.20 -1.65 -4.08
C LYS A 276 -9.41 -2.40 -3.02
N PRO A 277 -8.24 -2.96 -3.36
CA PRO A 277 -7.28 -3.45 -2.37
C PRO A 277 -6.79 -2.32 -1.47
N VAL A 278 -6.51 -2.64 -0.21
CA VAL A 278 -6.03 -1.67 0.77
C VAL A 278 -4.78 -2.18 1.48
N ILE A 279 -3.80 -1.29 1.60
CA ILE A 279 -2.52 -1.52 2.30
C ILE A 279 -2.54 -0.69 3.59
N THR A 280 -2.31 -1.32 4.75
CA THR A 280 -2.07 -0.61 6.00
C THR A 280 -0.56 -0.43 6.17
N ALA A 281 -0.12 0.82 6.31
CA ALA A 281 1.28 1.19 6.22
C ALA A 281 1.75 2.02 7.41
N THR A 282 3.07 2.06 7.58
CA THR A 282 3.88 2.81 8.56
C THR A 282 3.72 2.34 10.00
N GLN A 283 4.85 2.32 10.73
CA GLN A 283 4.91 2.01 12.17
C GLN A 283 4.29 0.65 12.54
N MET A 284 4.46 -0.38 11.67
CA MET A 284 3.87 -1.69 11.92
C MET A 284 4.74 -2.55 12.85
N MET A 285 6.05 -2.62 12.58
CA MET A 285 7.04 -3.40 13.34
C MET A 285 8.30 -2.54 13.58
N GLU A 286 8.14 -1.26 13.91
CA GLU A 286 9.23 -0.27 13.95
C GLU A 286 10.36 -0.67 14.91
N SER A 287 10.05 -1.32 16.03
CA SER A 287 11.07 -1.81 16.97
C SER A 287 12.02 -2.82 16.31
N MET A 288 11.57 -3.54 15.29
CA MET A 288 12.37 -4.54 14.58
C MET A 288 13.40 -3.93 13.61
N ILE A 289 13.49 -2.62 13.50
CA ILE A 289 14.64 -1.96 12.85
C ILE A 289 15.93 -2.35 13.56
N THR A 290 15.91 -2.43 14.91
CA THR A 290 17.08 -2.71 15.75
C THR A 290 16.89 -3.90 16.70
N SER A 291 15.72 -4.52 16.73
CA SER A 291 15.39 -5.66 17.57
C SER A 291 14.98 -6.87 16.71
N PRO A 292 15.43 -8.09 17.05
CA PRO A 292 15.02 -9.29 16.33
C PRO A 292 13.58 -9.75 16.65
N MET A 293 12.89 -9.07 17.58
CA MET A 293 11.55 -9.41 18.02
C MET A 293 10.67 -8.14 18.10
N PRO A 294 9.38 -8.21 17.68
CA PRO A 294 8.47 -7.09 17.82
C PRO A 294 7.99 -6.92 19.27
N THR A 295 7.52 -5.74 19.59
CA THR A 295 6.76 -5.50 20.83
C THR A 295 5.35 -6.11 20.74
N ARG A 296 4.73 -6.36 21.91
CA ARG A 296 3.33 -6.83 21.96
C ARG A 296 2.35 -5.80 21.37
N ALA A 297 2.65 -4.52 21.50
CA ALA A 297 1.81 -3.46 20.92
C ALA A 297 1.81 -3.53 19.38
N GLU A 298 2.97 -3.73 18.76
CA GLU A 298 3.10 -3.90 17.31
C GLU A 298 2.40 -5.18 16.83
N VAL A 299 2.55 -6.29 17.54
CA VAL A 299 1.82 -7.53 17.24
C VAL A 299 0.31 -7.30 17.25
N MET A 300 -0.21 -6.58 18.24
CA MET A 300 -1.63 -6.25 18.34
C MET A 300 -2.08 -5.27 17.25
N ASP A 301 -1.25 -4.34 16.87
CA ASP A 301 -1.55 -3.38 15.78
C ASP A 301 -1.66 -4.09 14.42
N VAL A 302 -0.69 -4.92 14.07
CA VAL A 302 -0.73 -5.74 12.85
C VAL A 302 -1.95 -6.67 12.86
N ALA A 303 -2.19 -7.38 13.97
CA ALA A 303 -3.34 -8.27 14.10
C ALA A 303 -4.66 -7.51 13.92
N ASN A 304 -4.79 -6.30 14.49
CA ASN A 304 -5.98 -5.46 14.34
C ASN A 304 -6.20 -5.06 12.86
N ALA A 305 -5.16 -4.65 12.14
CA ALA A 305 -5.28 -4.35 10.71
C ALA A 305 -5.77 -5.58 9.89
N VAL A 306 -5.27 -6.77 10.21
CA VAL A 306 -5.73 -8.03 9.60
C VAL A 306 -7.20 -8.30 9.90
N LEU A 307 -7.62 -8.12 11.16
CA LEU A 307 -9.01 -8.30 11.60
C LEU A 307 -9.96 -7.25 11.00
N ASP A 308 -9.48 -6.04 10.74
CA ASP A 308 -10.22 -5.00 10.00
C ASP A 308 -10.43 -5.38 8.52
N GLY A 309 -9.66 -6.33 8.00
CA GLY A 309 -9.79 -6.85 6.65
C GLY A 309 -8.89 -6.16 5.62
N THR A 310 -7.77 -5.59 6.03
CA THR A 310 -6.76 -5.06 5.10
C THR A 310 -6.29 -6.15 4.12
N ASP A 311 -5.94 -5.77 2.89
CA ASP A 311 -5.36 -6.71 1.92
C ASP A 311 -3.89 -6.98 2.23
N ALA A 312 -3.17 -5.93 2.60
CA ALA A 312 -1.75 -6.03 2.88
C ALA A 312 -1.33 -5.17 4.07
N VAL A 313 -0.25 -5.58 4.71
CA VAL A 313 0.48 -4.81 5.72
C VAL A 313 1.87 -4.47 5.18
N MET A 314 2.41 -3.30 5.49
CA MET A 314 3.65 -2.81 4.91
C MET A 314 4.75 -2.62 5.94
N LEU A 315 5.95 -3.06 5.59
CA LEU A 315 7.22 -2.81 6.27
C LEU A 315 7.99 -1.72 5.51
N SER A 316 8.47 -0.72 6.21
CA SER A 316 9.21 0.44 5.68
C SER A 316 10.70 0.35 6.00
N ALA A 317 11.18 1.11 6.99
CA ALA A 317 12.57 1.10 7.42
C ALA A 317 12.99 -0.27 7.98
N GLU A 318 12.06 -1.04 8.51
CA GLU A 318 12.26 -2.36 9.08
C GLU A 318 12.96 -3.32 8.10
N THR A 319 12.60 -3.25 6.81
CA THR A 319 13.25 -4.05 5.76
C THR A 319 14.25 -3.26 4.93
N ALA A 320 14.05 -1.93 4.77
CA ALA A 320 14.93 -1.10 3.93
C ALA A 320 16.28 -0.79 4.58
N ALA A 321 16.33 -0.61 5.89
CA ALA A 321 17.49 -0.14 6.63
C ALA A 321 17.74 -0.90 7.95
N GLY A 322 16.80 -1.75 8.39
CA GLY A 322 16.88 -2.48 9.64
C GLY A 322 17.95 -3.57 9.64
N ASP A 323 18.30 -4.03 10.84
CA ASP A 323 19.30 -5.08 11.05
C ASP A 323 18.73 -6.49 10.83
N PHE A 324 17.38 -6.65 10.90
CA PHE A 324 16.68 -7.93 10.91
C PHE A 324 15.57 -8.04 9.84
N PRO A 325 15.85 -7.80 8.54
CA PRO A 325 14.81 -7.75 7.51
C PRO A 325 14.06 -9.08 7.31
N GLU A 326 14.76 -10.21 7.36
CA GLU A 326 14.15 -11.55 7.20
C GLU A 326 13.25 -11.89 8.39
N GLU A 327 13.77 -11.69 9.62
CA GLU A 327 13.06 -11.95 10.87
C GLU A 327 11.79 -11.10 10.97
N THR A 328 11.86 -9.86 10.49
CA THR A 328 10.71 -8.94 10.47
C THR A 328 9.60 -9.47 9.55
N VAL A 329 9.94 -9.94 8.36
CA VAL A 329 8.95 -10.52 7.45
C VAL A 329 8.35 -11.81 8.02
N LYS A 330 9.17 -12.66 8.64
CA LYS A 330 8.69 -13.89 9.32
C LYS A 330 7.74 -13.56 10.47
N ALA A 331 8.13 -12.65 11.36
CA ALA A 331 7.29 -12.22 12.49
C ALA A 331 5.96 -11.64 11.99
N MET A 332 5.98 -10.78 10.98
CA MET A 332 4.77 -10.25 10.37
C MET A 332 3.88 -11.36 9.77
N ALA A 333 4.49 -12.34 9.09
CA ALA A 333 3.75 -13.46 8.52
C ALA A 333 3.07 -14.31 9.60
N GLU A 334 3.75 -14.57 10.71
CA GLU A 334 3.20 -15.33 11.85
C GLU A 334 2.05 -14.58 12.52
N VAL A 335 2.17 -13.27 12.72
CA VAL A 335 1.10 -12.44 13.28
C VAL A 335 -0.13 -12.44 12.35
N CYS A 336 0.07 -12.31 11.03
CA CYS A 336 -1.02 -12.40 10.07
C CYS A 336 -1.73 -13.75 10.15
N LEU A 337 -1.00 -14.87 10.17
CA LEU A 337 -1.57 -16.22 10.29
C LEU A 337 -2.33 -16.40 11.61
N GLY A 338 -1.79 -15.91 12.71
CA GLY A 338 -2.45 -15.94 14.02
C GLY A 338 -3.78 -15.18 14.01
N ALA A 339 -3.79 -13.95 13.48
CA ALA A 339 -5.00 -13.15 13.37
C ALA A 339 -6.03 -13.79 12.41
N GLU A 340 -5.58 -14.41 11.33
CA GLU A 340 -6.42 -15.06 10.32
C GLU A 340 -7.11 -16.35 10.84
N SER A 341 -6.64 -16.91 11.94
CA SER A 341 -7.30 -18.04 12.62
C SER A 341 -8.60 -17.62 13.30
N HIS A 342 -8.82 -16.32 13.53
CA HIS A 342 -10.02 -15.82 14.19
C HIS A 342 -11.26 -15.98 13.28
N PRO A 343 -12.40 -16.53 13.80
CA PRO A 343 -13.59 -16.83 13.00
C PRO A 343 -14.17 -15.61 12.25
N SER A 344 -14.05 -14.41 12.80
CA SER A 344 -14.61 -13.18 12.18
C SER A 344 -14.06 -12.86 10.79
N VAL A 345 -12.88 -13.38 10.45
CA VAL A 345 -12.23 -13.13 9.15
C VAL A 345 -12.18 -14.38 8.26
N GLN A 346 -12.83 -15.46 8.66
CA GLN A 346 -12.92 -16.70 7.88
C GLN A 346 -14.15 -16.77 6.99
N VAL A 347 -15.26 -16.18 7.43
CA VAL A 347 -16.51 -16.08 6.67
C VAL A 347 -17.09 -14.69 6.84
N SER A 348 -17.63 -14.13 5.79
CA SER A 348 -18.19 -12.77 5.77
C SER A 348 -19.63 -12.78 5.26
N LYS A 349 -20.47 -11.95 5.88
CA LYS A 349 -21.81 -11.61 5.36
C LYS A 349 -21.76 -10.35 4.46
N HIS A 350 -20.58 -9.87 4.14
CA HIS A 350 -20.37 -8.71 3.30
C HIS A 350 -21.02 -8.93 1.93
N ARG A 351 -21.86 -7.99 1.49
CA ARG A 351 -22.55 -7.95 0.19
C ARG A 351 -23.67 -8.97 -0.04
N LEU A 352 -24.10 -9.74 0.94
CA LEU A 352 -25.19 -10.71 0.73
C LEU A 352 -26.50 -10.04 0.31
N ASP A 353 -26.77 -8.82 0.79
CA ASP A 353 -27.99 -8.07 0.52
C ASP A 353 -27.81 -7.00 -0.57
N GLN A 354 -26.67 -7.01 -1.30
CA GLN A 354 -26.41 -6.04 -2.37
C GLN A 354 -26.94 -6.55 -3.71
N GLN A 355 -27.46 -5.62 -4.54
CA GLN A 355 -27.75 -5.89 -5.94
C GLN A 355 -26.52 -5.59 -6.79
N PHE A 356 -26.20 -6.51 -7.69
CA PHE A 356 -25.09 -6.38 -8.61
C PHE A 356 -25.58 -5.99 -9.99
N THR A 357 -24.77 -5.24 -10.72
CA THR A 357 -25.09 -4.75 -12.06
C THR A 357 -24.37 -5.52 -13.16
N THR A 358 -23.38 -6.36 -12.78
CA THR A 358 -22.60 -7.15 -13.74
C THR A 358 -22.70 -8.65 -13.47
N ILE A 359 -22.62 -9.45 -14.54
CA ILE A 359 -22.62 -10.92 -14.45
C ILE A 359 -21.37 -11.39 -13.67
N GLU A 360 -20.22 -10.82 -13.99
CA GLU A 360 -18.93 -11.18 -13.39
C GLU A 360 -18.95 -11.01 -11.85
N GLU A 361 -19.48 -9.89 -11.36
CA GLU A 361 -19.59 -9.64 -9.92
C GLU A 361 -20.54 -10.61 -9.23
N THR A 362 -21.67 -10.93 -9.90
CA THR A 362 -22.64 -11.92 -9.42
C THR A 362 -22.01 -13.32 -9.32
N ILE A 363 -21.26 -13.74 -10.34
CA ILE A 363 -20.56 -15.04 -10.36
C ILE A 363 -19.48 -15.08 -9.26
N ALA A 364 -18.70 -14.02 -9.13
CA ALA A 364 -17.68 -13.94 -8.08
C ALA A 364 -18.29 -14.12 -6.68
N LEU A 365 -19.36 -13.39 -6.36
CA LEU A 365 -20.01 -13.48 -5.05
C LEU A 365 -20.65 -14.85 -4.81
N SER A 366 -21.44 -15.35 -5.77
CA SER A 366 -22.13 -16.65 -5.63
C SER A 366 -21.12 -17.80 -5.45
N THR A 367 -19.97 -17.72 -6.14
CA THR A 367 -18.88 -18.70 -5.98
C THR A 367 -18.28 -18.64 -4.58
N MET A 368 -17.99 -17.44 -4.06
CA MET A 368 -17.47 -17.28 -2.71
C MET A 368 -18.47 -17.74 -1.64
N TYR A 369 -19.76 -17.46 -1.84
CA TYR A 369 -20.82 -17.96 -0.95
C TYR A 369 -20.87 -19.49 -0.97
N ALA A 370 -20.93 -20.10 -2.16
CA ALA A 370 -20.95 -21.56 -2.31
C ALA A 370 -19.70 -22.21 -1.69
N ALA A 371 -18.52 -21.65 -1.93
CA ALA A 371 -17.25 -22.16 -1.39
C ALA A 371 -17.23 -22.12 0.15
N ASN A 372 -17.78 -21.07 0.75
CA ASN A 372 -17.83 -20.93 2.21
C ASN A 372 -18.88 -21.81 2.90
N HIS A 373 -19.86 -22.38 2.17
CA HIS A 373 -21.00 -23.11 2.74
C HIS A 373 -21.14 -24.54 2.25
N LEU A 374 -20.45 -24.94 1.18
CA LEU A 374 -20.37 -26.32 0.77
C LEU A 374 -19.24 -27.02 1.52
N ASP A 375 -19.58 -28.00 2.33
CA ASP A 375 -18.60 -28.79 3.07
C ASP A 375 -17.66 -29.56 2.13
N GLY A 376 -16.39 -29.66 2.49
CA GLY A 376 -15.39 -30.39 1.73
C GLY A 376 -14.65 -29.57 0.63
N ILE A 377 -15.06 -28.32 0.36
CA ILE A 377 -14.30 -27.45 -0.56
C ILE A 377 -12.93 -27.11 0.05
N LYS A 378 -11.86 -27.30 -0.75
CA LYS A 378 -10.46 -27.04 -0.35
C LYS A 378 -9.88 -25.77 -0.94
N ALA A 379 -10.41 -25.32 -2.07
CA ALA A 379 -9.88 -24.14 -2.78
C ALA A 379 -10.94 -23.50 -3.69
N ILE A 380 -10.64 -22.27 -4.09
CA ILE A 380 -11.36 -21.55 -5.14
C ILE A 380 -10.37 -21.31 -6.28
N ILE A 381 -10.78 -21.57 -7.51
CA ILE A 381 -9.98 -21.42 -8.73
C ILE A 381 -10.64 -20.36 -9.60
N ALA A 382 -9.91 -19.32 -9.94
CA ALA A 382 -10.37 -18.27 -10.86
C ALA A 382 -9.49 -18.22 -12.10
N LEU A 383 -10.03 -18.66 -13.24
CA LEU A 383 -9.36 -18.45 -14.52
C LEU A 383 -9.62 -17.00 -14.96
N THR A 384 -8.56 -16.23 -15.24
CA THR A 384 -8.69 -14.80 -15.46
C THR A 384 -7.64 -14.27 -16.45
N GLU A 385 -8.06 -13.33 -17.31
CA GLU A 385 -7.15 -12.58 -18.18
C GLU A 385 -6.63 -11.31 -17.48
N SER A 386 -7.50 -10.56 -16.79
CA SER A 386 -7.19 -9.24 -16.22
C SER A 386 -6.96 -9.22 -14.71
N GLY A 387 -7.39 -10.27 -13.98
CA GLY A 387 -7.38 -10.31 -12.53
C GLY A 387 -8.64 -9.70 -11.86
N ALA A 388 -9.65 -9.27 -12.63
CA ALA A 388 -10.84 -8.62 -12.09
C ALA A 388 -11.68 -9.56 -11.22
N THR A 389 -11.98 -10.76 -11.70
CA THR A 389 -12.76 -11.74 -10.93
C THR A 389 -12.11 -12.12 -9.58
N PRO A 390 -10.82 -12.50 -9.51
CA PRO A 390 -10.18 -12.73 -8.22
C PRO A 390 -10.08 -11.48 -7.33
N GLN A 391 -10.02 -10.28 -7.91
CA GLN A 391 -10.10 -9.02 -7.13
C GLN A 391 -11.45 -8.92 -6.42
N MET A 392 -12.57 -9.13 -7.11
CA MET A 392 -13.91 -9.13 -6.53
C MET A 392 -14.09 -10.22 -5.49
N MET A 393 -13.61 -11.45 -5.77
CA MET A 393 -13.62 -12.56 -4.82
C MET A 393 -12.85 -12.22 -3.53
N SER A 394 -11.70 -11.57 -3.64
CA SER A 394 -10.86 -11.21 -2.50
C SER A 394 -11.53 -10.21 -1.54
N ARG A 395 -12.63 -9.54 -1.96
CA ARG A 395 -13.44 -8.67 -1.09
C ARG A 395 -14.28 -9.45 -0.10
N ILE A 396 -14.54 -10.75 -0.38
CA ILE A 396 -15.32 -11.62 0.48
C ILE A 396 -14.37 -12.45 1.33
N SER A 397 -14.54 -12.42 2.67
CA SER A 397 -13.70 -13.20 3.56
C SER A 397 -14.00 -14.69 3.39
N SER A 398 -12.94 -15.48 3.31
CA SER A 398 -12.96 -16.93 3.25
C SER A 398 -11.74 -17.50 3.96
N ALA A 399 -11.87 -18.69 4.54
CA ALA A 399 -10.72 -19.46 5.03
C ALA A 399 -9.95 -20.17 3.90
N LEU A 400 -10.56 -20.25 2.71
CA LEU A 400 -10.01 -20.96 1.55
C LEU A 400 -9.08 -20.08 0.73
N PRO A 401 -8.02 -20.65 0.13
CA PRO A 401 -7.18 -19.94 -0.84
C PRO A 401 -7.94 -19.75 -2.16
N ILE A 402 -7.67 -18.62 -2.83
CA ILE A 402 -8.13 -18.32 -4.18
C ILE A 402 -6.93 -18.46 -5.11
N PHE A 403 -6.87 -19.55 -5.89
CA PHE A 403 -5.86 -19.71 -6.94
C PHE A 403 -6.31 -18.96 -8.19
N ALA A 404 -5.70 -17.81 -8.44
CA ALA A 404 -5.96 -17.00 -9.62
C ALA A 404 -4.99 -17.38 -10.72
N MET A 405 -5.52 -17.99 -11.78
CA MET A 405 -4.73 -18.60 -12.85
C MET A 405 -4.80 -17.74 -14.11
N SER A 406 -3.64 -17.33 -14.60
CA SER A 406 -3.49 -16.50 -15.80
C SER A 406 -2.21 -16.84 -16.55
N ARG A 407 -2.22 -16.60 -17.87
CA ARG A 407 -1.02 -16.68 -18.73
C ARG A 407 -0.23 -15.36 -18.76
N HIS A 408 -0.78 -14.27 -18.24
CA HIS A 408 -0.19 -12.94 -18.29
C HIS A 408 0.61 -12.64 -17.02
N GLU A 409 1.94 -12.58 -17.16
CA GLU A 409 2.86 -12.29 -16.04
C GLU A 409 2.51 -10.97 -15.32
N VAL A 410 2.11 -9.92 -16.08
CA VAL A 410 1.69 -8.64 -15.50
C VAL A 410 0.45 -8.80 -14.63
N THR A 411 -0.51 -9.63 -15.03
CA THR A 411 -1.71 -9.92 -14.26
C THR A 411 -1.36 -10.71 -12.99
N LEU A 412 -0.47 -11.70 -13.10
CA LEU A 412 -0.02 -12.48 -11.96
C LEU A 412 0.70 -11.61 -10.91
N ALA A 413 1.58 -10.71 -11.35
CA ALA A 413 2.25 -9.76 -10.47
C ALA A 413 1.25 -8.85 -9.75
N LYS A 414 0.30 -8.26 -10.48
CA LYS A 414 -0.75 -7.41 -9.88
C LYS A 414 -1.57 -8.15 -8.81
N MET A 415 -1.96 -9.39 -9.08
CA MET A 415 -2.75 -10.20 -8.15
C MET A 415 -1.99 -10.58 -6.87
N ALA A 416 -0.67 -10.44 -6.82
CA ALA A 416 0.13 -10.68 -5.61
C ALA A 416 -0.25 -9.74 -4.44
N LEU A 417 -0.91 -8.61 -4.70
CA LEU A 417 -1.42 -7.70 -3.66
C LEU A 417 -2.78 -8.12 -3.10
N TYR A 418 -3.57 -8.93 -3.80
CA TYR A 418 -4.97 -9.20 -3.43
C TYR A 418 -5.05 -10.20 -2.27
N ARG A 419 -5.79 -9.85 -1.22
CA ARG A 419 -5.98 -10.72 -0.04
C ARG A 419 -6.53 -12.10 -0.42
N GLY A 420 -5.90 -13.16 0.08
CA GLY A 420 -6.33 -14.54 -0.13
C GLY A 420 -6.05 -15.11 -1.52
N VAL A 421 -5.56 -14.27 -2.45
CA VAL A 421 -5.27 -14.69 -3.83
C VAL A 421 -3.84 -15.22 -3.93
N GLN A 422 -3.70 -16.41 -4.53
CA GLN A 422 -2.43 -17.01 -4.91
C GLN A 422 -2.33 -17.03 -6.44
N PRO A 423 -1.51 -16.15 -7.04
CA PRO A 423 -1.31 -16.16 -8.49
C PRO A 423 -0.61 -17.45 -8.94
N VAL A 424 -1.10 -18.05 -10.02
CA VAL A 424 -0.54 -19.26 -10.62
C VAL A 424 -0.50 -19.10 -12.12
N TYR A 425 0.66 -19.33 -12.72
CA TYR A 425 0.76 -19.31 -14.18
C TYR A 425 -0.01 -20.50 -14.78
N PHE A 426 -0.89 -20.20 -15.73
CA PHE A 426 -1.63 -21.19 -16.47
C PHE A 426 -2.11 -20.62 -17.81
N ASP A 427 -1.71 -21.25 -18.91
CA ASP A 427 -2.18 -20.86 -20.24
C ASP A 427 -3.40 -21.71 -20.62
N SER A 428 -4.59 -21.16 -20.43
CA SER A 428 -5.83 -21.83 -20.78
C SER A 428 -5.99 -22.04 -22.31
N THR A 429 -5.35 -21.22 -23.13
CA THR A 429 -5.44 -21.29 -24.60
C THR A 429 -4.63 -22.42 -25.20
N ALA A 430 -3.69 -22.99 -24.44
CA ALA A 430 -2.92 -24.16 -24.82
C ALA A 430 -3.72 -25.48 -24.75
N HIS A 431 -4.99 -25.43 -24.33
CA HIS A 431 -5.82 -26.62 -24.09
C HIS A 431 -7.18 -26.51 -24.78
N ALA A 432 -7.77 -27.65 -25.14
CA ALA A 432 -9.14 -27.68 -25.62
C ALA A 432 -10.12 -27.20 -24.53
N PRO A 433 -11.18 -26.41 -24.87
CA PRO A 433 -12.06 -25.78 -23.86
C PRO A 433 -12.65 -26.76 -22.84
N GLU A 434 -12.97 -27.99 -23.24
CA GLU A 434 -13.47 -29.05 -22.37
C GLU A 434 -12.41 -29.61 -21.41
N ALA A 435 -11.12 -29.51 -21.76
CA ALA A 435 -10.00 -30.01 -20.95
C ALA A 435 -9.45 -28.96 -19.97
N VAL A 436 -9.73 -27.67 -20.16
CA VAL A 436 -9.16 -26.57 -19.38
C VAL A 436 -9.35 -26.77 -17.88
N ALA A 437 -10.56 -27.13 -17.45
CA ALA A 437 -10.84 -27.33 -16.02
C ALA A 437 -9.99 -28.43 -15.40
N GLN A 438 -9.88 -29.59 -16.10
CA GLN A 438 -9.06 -30.71 -15.65
C GLN A 438 -7.57 -30.34 -15.62
N LYS A 439 -7.08 -29.62 -16.63
CA LYS A 439 -5.67 -29.16 -16.70
C LYS A 439 -5.32 -28.15 -15.62
N ALA A 440 -6.24 -27.26 -15.26
CA ALA A 440 -6.07 -26.36 -14.13
C ALA A 440 -5.93 -27.13 -12.80
N LEU A 441 -6.78 -28.15 -12.58
CA LEU A 441 -6.68 -29.02 -11.39
C LEU A 441 -5.37 -29.80 -11.36
N GLU A 442 -4.94 -30.38 -12.49
CA GLU A 442 -3.67 -31.09 -12.61
C GLU A 442 -2.47 -30.18 -12.28
N THR A 443 -2.52 -28.91 -12.72
CA THR A 443 -1.48 -27.91 -12.40
C THR A 443 -1.39 -27.65 -10.91
N LEU A 444 -2.53 -27.49 -10.22
CA LEU A 444 -2.55 -27.27 -8.77
C LEU A 444 -2.16 -28.52 -7.99
N ALA A 445 -2.56 -29.70 -8.45
CA ALA A 445 -2.17 -30.97 -7.84
C ALA A 445 -0.66 -31.24 -8.00
N ALA A 446 -0.09 -30.97 -9.17
CA ALA A 446 1.35 -31.09 -9.41
C ALA A 446 2.17 -30.11 -8.55
N ALA A 447 1.62 -28.93 -8.24
CA ALA A 447 2.23 -27.98 -7.31
C ALA A 447 2.02 -28.35 -5.82
N GLY A 448 1.31 -29.42 -5.51
CA GLY A 448 1.03 -29.88 -4.14
C GLY A 448 -0.03 -29.08 -3.40
N TYR A 449 -0.83 -28.29 -4.10
CA TYR A 449 -1.89 -27.48 -3.50
C TYR A 449 -3.19 -28.26 -3.29
N LEU A 450 -3.46 -29.24 -4.13
CA LEU A 450 -4.63 -30.11 -4.10
C LEU A 450 -4.20 -31.57 -4.19
N GLN A 451 -5.08 -32.48 -3.72
CA GLN A 451 -4.89 -33.93 -3.77
C GLN A 451 -6.07 -34.58 -4.47
N SER A 452 -5.87 -35.82 -4.96
CA SER A 452 -6.96 -36.62 -5.54
C SER A 452 -8.16 -36.73 -4.58
N GLY A 453 -9.35 -36.46 -5.08
CA GLY A 453 -10.60 -36.40 -4.30
C GLY A 453 -10.92 -35.02 -3.72
N ASP A 454 -10.00 -34.05 -3.72
CA ASP A 454 -10.30 -32.70 -3.25
C ASP A 454 -11.31 -32.01 -4.16
N MET A 455 -12.25 -31.28 -3.57
CA MET A 455 -13.21 -30.44 -4.27
C MET A 455 -12.78 -28.98 -4.28
N ALA A 456 -12.99 -28.32 -5.42
CA ALA A 456 -12.77 -26.87 -5.55
C ALA A 456 -13.96 -26.21 -6.27
N MET A 457 -14.19 -24.92 -5.94
CA MET A 457 -15.05 -24.07 -6.75
C MET A 457 -14.22 -23.44 -7.88
N MET A 458 -14.71 -23.47 -9.12
CA MET A 458 -14.01 -22.89 -10.26
C MET A 458 -14.88 -21.89 -11.00
N THR A 459 -14.31 -20.72 -11.32
CA THR A 459 -14.92 -19.74 -12.23
C THR A 459 -14.14 -19.61 -13.53
N LYS A 460 -14.86 -19.46 -14.63
CA LYS A 460 -14.32 -19.21 -15.96
C LYS A 460 -15.33 -18.44 -16.83
N GLY A 461 -14.83 -17.89 -17.94
CA GLY A 461 -15.67 -17.46 -19.06
C GLY A 461 -15.89 -18.60 -20.07
N ASP A 462 -17.02 -18.60 -20.76
CA ASP A 462 -17.27 -19.52 -21.88
C ASP A 462 -16.42 -19.11 -23.10
N ALA A 463 -16.28 -17.81 -23.34
CA ALA A 463 -15.36 -17.29 -24.35
C ALA A 463 -13.97 -17.09 -23.74
N MET A 464 -13.01 -17.86 -24.24
CA MET A 464 -11.61 -17.70 -23.86
C MET A 464 -11.06 -16.35 -24.39
N GLU A 465 -10.02 -15.82 -23.75
CA GLU A 465 -9.36 -14.55 -24.16
C GLU A 465 -10.24 -13.29 -24.06
N THR A 466 -11.38 -13.37 -23.38
CA THR A 466 -12.30 -12.24 -23.23
C THR A 466 -12.22 -11.67 -21.82
N VAL A 467 -11.77 -10.40 -21.72
CA VAL A 467 -11.79 -9.65 -20.46
C VAL A 467 -13.24 -9.36 -20.07
N GLY A 468 -13.59 -9.57 -18.78
CA GLY A 468 -14.96 -9.38 -18.30
C GLY A 468 -15.93 -10.49 -18.69
N GLY A 469 -15.42 -11.60 -19.25
CA GLY A 469 -16.23 -12.72 -19.75
C GLY A 469 -16.60 -13.78 -18.70
N THR A 470 -16.26 -13.61 -17.44
CA THR A 470 -16.56 -14.60 -16.40
C THR A 470 -18.07 -14.73 -16.20
N ASN A 471 -18.63 -15.90 -16.55
CA ASN A 471 -20.07 -16.17 -16.53
C ASN A 471 -20.43 -17.54 -15.96
N THR A 472 -19.44 -18.35 -15.59
CA THR A 472 -19.64 -19.72 -15.13
C THR A 472 -18.99 -19.95 -13.77
N SER A 473 -19.71 -20.62 -12.88
CA SER A 473 -19.21 -21.18 -11.62
C SER A 473 -19.59 -22.66 -11.53
N LYS A 474 -18.64 -23.52 -11.14
CA LYS A 474 -18.91 -24.96 -10.97
C LYS A 474 -18.04 -25.56 -9.87
N VAL A 475 -18.54 -26.64 -9.28
CA VAL A 475 -17.75 -27.56 -8.44
C VAL A 475 -16.95 -28.50 -9.34
N VAL A 476 -15.67 -28.66 -9.03
CA VAL A 476 -14.75 -29.58 -9.71
C VAL A 476 -14.05 -30.45 -8.70
N VAL A 477 -13.71 -31.68 -9.10
CA VAL A 477 -13.03 -32.66 -8.25
C VAL A 477 -11.72 -33.06 -8.90
N VAL A 478 -10.66 -33.09 -8.10
CA VAL A 478 -9.35 -33.58 -8.55
C VAL A 478 -9.42 -35.08 -8.78
N ALA A 479 -9.06 -35.55 -9.96
CA ALA A 479 -9.07 -36.95 -10.36
C ALA A 479 -8.02 -37.78 -9.60
#